data_01d85ec4ed14c2b11d210bc801ff9813
#
_entry.id   01d85ec4ed14c2b11d210bc801ff9813
#
_cell.length_a   1.000
_cell.length_b   1.000
_cell.length_c   1.000
_cell.angle_alpha   90.00
_cell.angle_beta   90.00
_cell.angle_gamma   90.00
#
_symmetry.space_group_name_H-M   'P 1'
#
loop_
_entity.id
_entity.type
_entity.pdbx_description
1 polymer ?
#
loop_
_entity_poly.entity_id
_entity_poly.type
_entity_poly.pdbx_seq_one_letter_code
_entity_poly.pdbx_strand_id
1 'polypeptide(L)'
;MLESAVLSNGSATNVEMPNQELIQALASADAPVTVAELCRAFSAQDQRDPQAIQQQLDRLVQQQAIHRFAPYRGKADRFWDRSLDHYATRVITSEAEKQIGTKSDLSSRCRARLKDMNVKQLGDFINQLATVGQLHVGRFLGSQALRYSARPIGPQAMLENAIAQIAKRCSISPDAVRASILPPEPSAPRSTSPTETDLSDAALVMETIAQMSTSPSPAGVIVSIAELRRAMEFKLAGPSFDAAIRQLEDEAQIDLTTHPDPGALSAAEREARMLRGDGKVYDMLVVRR
;
A
#
# COMPACT_ATOMS: atom_id res chain seq x y z
N MET A 1 82.58 7.86 -17.53
CA MET A 1 81.54 8.61 -16.90
C MET A 1 80.19 8.00 -17.29
N LEU A 2 79.65 7.22 -16.38
CA LEU A 2 78.36 6.54 -16.55
C LEU A 2 77.41 7.17 -15.52
N GLU A 3 76.49 8.00 -15.94
CA GLU A 3 75.40 8.52 -15.10
C GLU A 3 74.31 7.49 -14.97
N SER A 4 74.14 7.05 -13.75
CA SER A 4 73.00 6.18 -13.36
C SER A 4 71.72 7.01 -13.18
N ALA A 5 70.78 6.80 -14.07
CA ALA A 5 69.41 7.32 -13.92
C ALA A 5 68.69 6.59 -12.78
N VAL A 6 68.46 7.30 -11.69
CA VAL A 6 67.60 6.85 -10.58
C VAL A 6 66.16 6.96 -11.04
N LEU A 7 65.53 5.82 -11.32
CA LEU A 7 64.10 5.72 -11.49
C LEU A 7 63.41 5.95 -10.14
N SER A 8 62.86 7.12 -9.97
CA SER A 8 61.96 7.44 -8.84
C SER A 8 60.68 6.63 -8.98
N ASN A 9 60.59 5.53 -8.22
CA ASN A 9 59.33 4.84 -8.01
C ASN A 9 58.37 5.75 -7.23
N GLY A 10 57.44 6.36 -7.93
CA GLY A 10 56.32 7.06 -7.31
C GLY A 10 55.52 6.07 -6.47
N SER A 11 55.77 6.05 -5.17
CA SER A 11 54.88 5.41 -4.20
C SER A 11 53.53 6.07 -4.30
N ALA A 12 52.58 5.38 -4.92
CA ALA A 12 51.18 5.73 -4.79
C ALA A 12 50.88 5.67 -3.28
N THR A 13 50.73 6.83 -2.66
CA THR A 13 50.27 6.95 -1.28
C THR A 13 48.89 6.34 -1.21
N ASN A 14 48.84 5.14 -0.68
CA ASN A 14 47.58 4.43 -0.42
C ASN A 14 46.88 5.17 0.71
N VAL A 15 46.03 6.16 0.35
CA VAL A 15 45.25 6.91 1.33
C VAL A 15 44.18 5.97 1.83
N GLU A 16 44.44 5.37 3.00
CA GLU A 16 43.42 4.59 3.71
C GLU A 16 42.22 5.52 3.98
N MET A 17 41.06 5.12 3.44
CA MET A 17 39.82 5.88 3.66
C MET A 17 39.45 5.79 5.15
N PRO A 18 39.03 6.89 5.79
CA PRO A 18 38.48 6.82 7.13
C PRO A 18 37.27 5.85 7.13
N ASN A 19 37.25 4.87 8.03
CA ASN A 19 36.13 3.91 8.18
C ASN A 19 34.77 4.61 8.22
N GLN A 20 34.75 5.83 8.75
CA GLN A 20 33.52 6.62 8.89
C GLN A 20 32.93 7.07 7.55
N GLU A 21 33.76 7.45 6.57
CA GLU A 21 33.27 7.81 5.23
C GLU A 21 32.68 6.62 4.50
N LEU A 22 33.29 5.46 4.64
CA LEU A 22 32.80 4.21 4.03
C LEU A 22 31.46 3.78 4.64
N ILE A 23 31.35 3.83 5.98
CA ILE A 23 30.08 3.55 6.67
C ILE A 23 29.00 4.56 6.27
N GLN A 24 29.33 5.85 6.17
CA GLN A 24 28.40 6.89 5.75
C GLN A 24 27.91 6.69 4.31
N ALA A 25 28.81 6.29 3.41
CA ALA A 25 28.43 5.94 2.04
C ALA A 25 27.48 4.74 1.98
N LEU A 26 27.72 3.71 2.80
CA LEU A 26 26.83 2.55 2.93
C LEU A 26 25.48 2.93 3.56
N ALA A 27 25.48 3.80 4.56
CA ALA A 27 24.28 4.28 5.23
C ALA A 27 23.39 5.11 4.31
N SER A 28 23.99 5.89 3.40
CA SER A 28 23.28 6.69 2.40
C SER A 28 22.72 5.85 1.25
N ALA A 29 23.23 4.62 1.07
CA ALA A 29 22.76 3.75 0.01
C ALA A 29 21.37 3.16 0.32
N ASP A 30 20.54 3.11 -0.69
CA ASP A 30 19.19 2.55 -0.58
C ASP A 30 19.13 1.02 -0.53
N ALA A 31 20.23 0.35 -0.90
CA ALA A 31 20.32 -1.12 -0.96
C ALA A 31 21.79 -1.54 -0.83
N PRO A 32 22.06 -2.84 -0.55
CA PRO A 32 23.43 -3.35 -0.53
C PRO A 32 24.17 -3.08 -1.84
N VAL A 33 25.34 -2.47 -1.75
CA VAL A 33 26.17 -2.03 -2.88
C VAL A 33 27.43 -2.87 -3.02
N THR A 34 27.96 -2.98 -4.24
CA THR A 34 29.23 -3.63 -4.55
C THR A 34 30.40 -2.68 -4.38
N VAL A 35 31.63 -3.22 -4.25
CA VAL A 35 32.87 -2.41 -4.25
C VAL A 35 32.95 -1.50 -5.48
N ALA A 36 32.58 -2.03 -6.67
CA ALA A 36 32.62 -1.25 -7.90
C ALA A 36 31.65 -0.05 -7.90
N GLU A 37 30.49 -0.18 -7.24
CA GLU A 37 29.53 0.92 -7.06
C GLU A 37 30.06 1.95 -6.06
N LEU A 38 30.69 1.51 -4.97
CA LEU A 38 31.36 2.40 -4.02
C LEU A 38 32.52 3.15 -4.68
N CYS A 39 33.38 2.47 -5.44
CA CYS A 39 34.45 3.14 -6.17
C CYS A 39 33.92 4.23 -7.10
N ARG A 40 32.82 3.98 -7.80
CA ARG A 40 32.18 5.01 -8.67
C ARG A 40 31.61 6.18 -7.88
N ALA A 41 31.05 5.95 -6.71
CA ALA A 41 30.52 7.01 -5.87
C ALA A 41 31.63 7.94 -5.36
N PHE A 42 32.83 7.41 -5.14
CA PHE A 42 34.00 8.16 -4.67
C PHE A 42 34.88 8.72 -5.79
N SER A 43 34.72 8.25 -7.05
CA SER A 43 35.70 8.46 -8.13
C SER A 43 35.74 9.87 -8.73
N ALA A 44 34.97 10.82 -8.21
CA ALA A 44 35.04 12.17 -8.77
C ALA A 44 36.36 12.92 -8.41
N GLN A 45 37.13 12.50 -7.41
CA GLN A 45 38.34 13.18 -6.97
C GLN A 45 39.51 12.27 -6.52
N ASP A 46 39.26 10.96 -6.21
CA ASP A 46 40.32 10.06 -5.73
C ASP A 46 40.29 8.72 -6.48
N GLN A 47 41.38 8.39 -7.18
CA GLN A 47 41.61 7.02 -7.73
C GLN A 47 41.85 6.07 -6.55
N ARG A 48 40.78 5.57 -5.94
CA ARG A 48 40.88 4.63 -4.82
C ARG A 48 41.03 3.22 -5.35
N ASP A 49 41.99 2.49 -4.78
CA ASP A 49 42.24 1.10 -5.11
C ASP A 49 41.06 0.21 -4.66
N PRO A 50 40.37 -0.47 -5.59
CA PRO A 50 39.25 -1.38 -5.24
C PRO A 50 39.67 -2.49 -4.25
N GLN A 51 40.96 -2.91 -4.26
CA GLN A 51 41.44 -3.93 -3.34
C GLN A 51 41.55 -3.39 -1.91
N ALA A 52 41.99 -2.15 -1.74
CA ALA A 52 42.04 -1.50 -0.43
C ALA A 52 40.61 -1.32 0.15
N ILE A 53 39.65 -0.89 -0.66
CA ILE A 53 38.23 -0.79 -0.24
C ILE A 53 37.70 -2.17 0.15
N GLN A 54 37.97 -3.23 -0.64
CA GLN A 54 37.53 -4.58 -0.31
C GLN A 54 38.06 -5.04 1.04
N GLN A 55 39.38 -4.87 1.28
CA GLN A 55 40.00 -5.24 2.55
C GLN A 55 39.41 -4.49 3.75
N GLN A 56 39.10 -3.22 3.54
CA GLN A 56 38.48 -2.39 4.60
C GLN A 56 37.06 -2.82 4.90
N LEU A 57 36.26 -3.14 3.88
CA LEU A 57 34.90 -3.71 4.04
C LEU A 57 34.96 -5.06 4.76
N ASP A 58 35.92 -5.91 4.43
CA ASP A 58 36.09 -7.20 5.09
C ASP A 58 36.43 -7.05 6.59
N ARG A 59 37.25 -6.04 6.96
CA ARG A 59 37.52 -5.69 8.36
C ARG A 59 36.23 -5.19 9.07
N LEU A 60 35.46 -4.31 8.42
CA LEU A 60 34.19 -3.79 8.98
C LEU A 60 33.15 -4.91 9.15
N VAL A 61 33.09 -5.88 8.26
CA VAL A 61 32.25 -7.08 8.41
C VAL A 61 32.70 -7.92 9.62
N GLN A 62 34.01 -8.13 9.79
CA GLN A 62 34.54 -8.84 10.96
C GLN A 62 34.25 -8.12 12.29
N GLN A 63 34.22 -6.79 12.26
CA GLN A 63 33.83 -5.94 13.40
C GLN A 63 32.33 -5.85 13.59
N GLN A 64 31.51 -6.50 12.75
CA GLN A 64 30.04 -6.44 12.75
C GLN A 64 29.48 -5.00 12.57
N ALA A 65 30.28 -4.08 12.05
CA ALA A 65 29.86 -2.72 11.76
C ALA A 65 29.00 -2.63 10.49
N ILE A 66 29.19 -3.57 9.57
CA ILE A 66 28.41 -3.70 8.32
C ILE A 66 28.11 -5.17 8.04
N HIS A 67 27.20 -5.40 7.09
CA HIS A 67 26.79 -6.74 6.68
C HIS A 67 27.21 -7.03 5.24
N ARG A 68 27.62 -8.29 4.97
CA ARG A 68 27.90 -8.81 3.63
C ARG A 68 26.66 -9.55 3.12
N PHE A 69 26.36 -9.36 1.85
CA PHE A 69 25.23 -9.98 1.16
C PHE A 69 25.71 -10.74 -0.09
N ALA A 70 25.04 -11.85 -0.38
CA ALA A 70 25.32 -12.64 -1.56
C ALA A 70 25.17 -11.83 -2.87
N PRO A 71 25.89 -12.21 -3.93
CA PRO A 71 25.85 -11.55 -5.23
C PRO A 71 24.43 -11.50 -5.84
N TYR A 72 24.05 -10.35 -6.41
CA TYR A 72 22.84 -10.16 -7.17
C TYR A 72 23.14 -9.62 -8.57
N ARG A 73 22.68 -10.29 -9.63
CA ARG A 73 22.96 -9.95 -11.04
C ARG A 73 24.47 -9.87 -11.41
N GLY A 74 25.35 -10.50 -10.63
CA GLY A 74 26.79 -10.51 -10.83
C GLY A 74 27.46 -11.56 -9.98
N LYS A 75 28.81 -11.46 -9.86
CA LYS A 75 29.63 -12.37 -9.04
C LYS A 75 30.18 -11.69 -7.78
N ALA A 76 30.05 -10.36 -7.66
CA ALA A 76 30.60 -9.59 -6.56
C ALA A 76 29.66 -9.59 -5.35
N ASP A 77 30.24 -9.74 -4.16
CA ASP A 77 29.55 -9.53 -2.89
C ASP A 77 29.08 -8.08 -2.77
N ARG A 78 28.03 -7.89 -1.97
CA ARG A 78 27.43 -6.59 -1.67
C ARG A 78 27.54 -6.31 -0.18
N PHE A 79 27.65 -5.06 0.18
CA PHE A 79 27.85 -4.60 1.54
C PHE A 79 26.81 -3.52 1.92
N TRP A 80 26.36 -3.53 3.17
CA TRP A 80 25.45 -2.54 3.69
C TRP A 80 25.59 -2.40 5.21
N ASP A 81 25.23 -1.25 5.74
CA ASP A 81 25.19 -0.95 7.18
C ASP A 81 24.02 -1.58 7.93
N ARG A 82 23.01 -2.05 7.20
CA ARG A 82 21.78 -2.62 7.78
C ARG A 82 21.74 -4.14 7.66
N SER A 83 21.00 -4.76 8.59
CA SER A 83 20.89 -6.22 8.69
C SER A 83 20.18 -6.86 7.49
N LEU A 84 20.35 -8.20 7.38
CA LEU A 84 19.64 -9.01 6.39
C LEU A 84 18.13 -8.89 6.52
N ASP A 85 17.59 -8.83 7.75
CA ASP A 85 16.16 -8.69 8.00
C ASP A 85 15.60 -7.35 7.48
N HIS A 86 16.37 -6.26 7.66
CA HIS A 86 16.00 -4.96 7.11
C HIS A 86 15.98 -4.99 5.58
N TYR A 87 16.98 -5.60 4.96
CA TYR A 87 17.03 -5.77 3.50
C TYR A 87 15.90 -6.66 2.99
N ALA A 88 15.64 -7.79 3.67
CA ALA A 88 14.56 -8.70 3.33
C ALA A 88 13.19 -8.02 3.41
N THR A 89 12.93 -7.28 4.49
CA THR A 89 11.70 -6.49 4.64
C THR A 89 11.49 -5.57 3.44
N ARG A 90 12.51 -4.79 3.09
CA ARG A 90 12.43 -3.83 1.98
C ARG A 90 12.20 -4.50 0.63
N VAL A 91 12.89 -5.61 0.36
CA VAL A 91 12.71 -6.37 -0.89
C VAL A 91 11.33 -6.97 -0.98
N ILE A 92 10.83 -7.59 0.09
CA ILE A 92 9.53 -8.26 0.13
C ILE A 92 8.39 -7.25 0.00
N THR A 93 8.44 -6.14 0.74
CA THR A 93 7.40 -5.09 0.65
C THR A 93 7.38 -4.47 -0.74
N SER A 94 8.54 -4.13 -1.32
CA SER A 94 8.63 -3.61 -2.69
C SER A 94 8.08 -4.58 -3.74
N GLU A 95 8.31 -5.89 -3.62
CA GLU A 95 7.74 -6.87 -4.54
C GLU A 95 6.23 -7.08 -4.31
N ALA A 96 5.77 -6.95 -3.06
CA ALA A 96 4.36 -7.02 -2.71
C ALA A 96 3.56 -5.77 -3.13
N GLU A 97 4.21 -4.61 -3.25
CA GLU A 97 3.62 -3.39 -3.83
C GLU A 97 3.35 -3.51 -5.32
N LYS A 98 4.28 -4.14 -6.06
CA LYS A 98 4.17 -4.29 -7.50
C LYS A 98 3.04 -5.21 -7.89
N GLN A 99 2.82 -6.27 -7.13
CA GLN A 99 1.83 -7.28 -7.48
C GLN A 99 1.39 -8.10 -6.27
N ILE A 100 0.08 -8.21 -6.09
CA ILE A 100 -0.53 -9.14 -5.15
C ILE A 100 -0.24 -10.59 -5.60
N GLY A 101 0.22 -11.43 -4.68
CA GLY A 101 0.58 -12.80 -5.01
C GLY A 101 0.44 -13.76 -3.84
N THR A 102 0.54 -15.06 -4.11
CA THR A 102 0.66 -16.05 -3.05
C THR A 102 2.01 -15.95 -2.35
N LYS A 103 2.16 -16.59 -1.20
CA LYS A 103 3.45 -16.69 -0.52
C LYS A 103 4.54 -17.29 -1.43
N SER A 104 4.20 -18.31 -2.20
CA SER A 104 5.11 -18.94 -3.17
C SER A 104 5.53 -17.98 -4.27
N ASP A 105 4.57 -17.22 -4.85
CA ASP A 105 4.86 -16.25 -5.90
C ASP A 105 5.79 -15.14 -5.38
N LEU A 106 5.49 -14.61 -4.17
CA LEU A 106 6.28 -13.57 -3.54
C LEU A 106 7.69 -14.08 -3.21
N SER A 107 7.81 -15.28 -2.64
CA SER A 107 9.10 -15.92 -2.37
C SER A 107 9.92 -16.11 -3.65
N SER A 108 9.30 -16.56 -4.72
CA SER A 108 9.98 -16.76 -6.02
C SER A 108 10.53 -15.46 -6.58
N ARG A 109 9.77 -14.36 -6.51
CA ARG A 109 10.20 -13.02 -6.95
C ARG A 109 11.34 -12.44 -6.11
N CYS A 110 11.32 -12.70 -4.80
CA CYS A 110 12.34 -12.20 -3.87
C CYS A 110 13.63 -13.01 -3.90
N ARG A 111 13.57 -14.31 -4.25
CA ARG A 111 14.67 -15.27 -4.12
C ARG A 111 15.97 -14.84 -4.82
N ALA A 112 15.87 -14.19 -5.97
CA ALA A 112 17.07 -13.75 -6.70
C ALA A 112 17.88 -12.69 -5.92
N ARG A 113 17.20 -11.86 -5.11
CA ARG A 113 17.81 -10.80 -4.30
C ARG A 113 18.19 -11.26 -2.90
N LEU A 114 17.46 -12.24 -2.35
CA LEU A 114 17.60 -12.76 -0.98
C LEU A 114 18.19 -14.17 -0.98
N LYS A 115 19.31 -14.35 -1.67
CA LYS A 115 20.03 -15.65 -1.74
C LYS A 115 20.59 -16.08 -0.39
N ASP A 116 20.79 -15.13 0.53
CA ASP A 116 21.27 -15.39 1.90
C ASP A 116 20.19 -16.06 2.77
N MET A 117 18.93 -16.07 2.32
CA MET A 117 17.83 -16.77 2.96
C MET A 117 17.44 -18.02 2.17
N ASN A 118 17.28 -19.15 2.84
CA ASN A 118 16.70 -20.33 2.21
C ASN A 118 15.17 -20.16 2.04
N VAL A 119 14.55 -21.04 1.23
CA VAL A 119 13.11 -20.95 0.90
C VAL A 119 12.22 -20.99 2.14
N LYS A 120 12.59 -21.79 3.15
CA LYS A 120 11.83 -21.91 4.40
C LYS A 120 11.94 -20.61 5.20
N GLN A 121 13.15 -20.11 5.42
CA GLN A 121 13.40 -18.84 6.13
C GLN A 121 12.65 -17.68 5.48
N LEU A 122 12.71 -17.58 4.14
CA LEU A 122 11.98 -16.55 3.40
C LEU A 122 10.47 -16.68 3.58
N GLY A 123 9.94 -17.90 3.54
CA GLY A 123 8.51 -18.15 3.78
C GLY A 123 8.06 -17.81 5.20
N ASP A 124 8.88 -18.13 6.19
CA ASP A 124 8.62 -17.81 7.60
C ASP A 124 8.70 -16.29 7.83
N PHE A 125 9.67 -15.62 7.21
CA PHE A 125 9.82 -14.17 7.30
C PHE A 125 8.64 -13.41 6.65
N ILE A 126 8.12 -13.88 5.50
CA ILE A 126 6.88 -13.34 4.89
C ILE A 126 5.69 -13.45 5.86
N ASN A 127 5.55 -14.59 6.55
CA ASN A 127 4.50 -14.76 7.55
C ASN A 127 4.69 -13.80 8.73
N GLN A 128 5.92 -13.62 9.20
CA GLN A 128 6.24 -12.66 10.25
C GLN A 128 5.86 -11.23 9.86
N LEU A 129 6.22 -10.78 8.65
CA LEU A 129 5.84 -9.46 8.14
C LEU A 129 4.31 -9.28 8.07
N ALA A 130 3.58 -10.34 7.73
CA ALA A 130 2.12 -10.33 7.75
C ALA A 130 1.56 -10.24 9.18
N THR A 131 2.17 -10.92 10.14
CA THR A 131 1.75 -10.89 11.56
C THR A 131 1.97 -9.51 12.19
N VAL A 132 3.08 -8.83 11.85
CA VAL A 132 3.36 -7.47 12.35
C VAL A 132 2.68 -6.35 11.53
N GLY A 133 1.84 -6.70 10.55
CA GLY A 133 1.05 -5.75 9.78
C GLY A 133 1.80 -5.00 8.68
N GLN A 134 3.03 -5.41 8.35
CA GLN A 134 3.79 -4.84 7.23
C GLN A 134 3.36 -5.41 5.87
N LEU A 135 2.67 -6.54 5.88
CA LEU A 135 2.00 -7.11 4.72
C LEU A 135 0.54 -7.36 5.06
N HIS A 136 -0.34 -6.97 4.16
CA HIS A 136 -1.76 -7.28 4.22
C HIS A 136 -2.03 -8.64 3.60
N VAL A 137 -2.88 -9.43 4.27
CA VAL A 137 -3.24 -10.78 3.84
C VAL A 137 -4.74 -10.83 3.57
N GLY A 138 -5.13 -11.40 2.44
CA GLY A 138 -6.53 -11.58 2.08
C GLY A 138 -6.75 -12.84 1.24
N ARG A 139 -8.02 -13.16 1.00
CA ARG A 139 -8.42 -14.23 0.08
C ARG A 139 -9.25 -13.65 -1.03
N PHE A 140 -8.99 -14.07 -2.25
CA PHE A 140 -9.85 -13.71 -3.37
C PHE A 140 -11.04 -14.67 -3.46
N LEU A 141 -12.15 -14.17 -3.97
CA LEU A 141 -13.36 -14.99 -4.19
C LEU A 141 -13.03 -16.22 -5.04
N GLY A 142 -13.48 -17.38 -4.57
CA GLY A 142 -13.24 -18.66 -5.25
C GLY A 142 -11.82 -19.22 -5.10
N SER A 143 -10.96 -18.63 -4.27
CA SER A 143 -9.60 -19.11 -4.01
C SER A 143 -9.38 -19.42 -2.53
N GLN A 144 -8.84 -20.60 -2.23
CA GLN A 144 -8.40 -20.97 -0.88
C GLN A 144 -7.03 -20.38 -0.52
N ALA A 145 -6.25 -19.95 -1.53
CA ALA A 145 -4.89 -19.44 -1.32
C ALA A 145 -4.89 -18.04 -0.71
N LEU A 146 -4.11 -17.88 0.34
CA LEU A 146 -3.82 -16.56 0.91
C LEU A 146 -3.00 -15.72 -0.08
N ARG A 147 -3.34 -14.46 -0.19
CA ARG A 147 -2.65 -13.45 -1.00
C ARG A 147 -2.02 -12.41 -0.11
N TYR A 148 -0.84 -11.96 -0.49
CA TYR A 148 -0.02 -11.00 0.23
C TYR A 148 0.15 -9.73 -0.61
N SER A 149 0.05 -8.58 0.03
CA SER A 149 0.19 -7.25 -0.58
C SER A 149 0.81 -6.28 0.42
N ALA A 150 1.57 -5.31 -0.03
CA ALA A 150 2.03 -4.20 0.82
C ALA A 150 0.91 -3.16 1.10
N ARG A 151 -0.17 -3.20 0.33
CA ARG A 151 -1.35 -2.34 0.52
C ARG A 151 -2.57 -3.16 0.90
N PRO A 152 -3.56 -2.60 1.59
CA PRO A 152 -4.80 -3.28 1.88
C PRO A 152 -5.45 -3.85 0.61
N ILE A 153 -5.86 -5.12 0.69
CA ILE A 153 -6.54 -5.79 -0.42
C ILE A 153 -8.01 -5.38 -0.36
N GLY A 154 -8.33 -4.25 -1.03
CA GLY A 154 -9.67 -3.71 -1.07
C GLY A 154 -10.60 -4.42 -2.07
N PRO A 155 -11.90 -4.07 -2.05
CA PRO A 155 -12.93 -4.65 -2.94
C PRO A 155 -12.57 -4.54 -4.42
N GLN A 156 -11.95 -3.43 -4.84
CA GLN A 156 -11.55 -3.22 -6.23
C GLN A 156 -10.49 -4.23 -6.69
N ALA A 157 -9.50 -4.54 -5.86
CA ALA A 157 -8.50 -5.55 -6.18
C ALA A 157 -9.11 -6.95 -6.26
N MET A 158 -10.13 -7.23 -5.44
CA MET A 158 -10.90 -8.48 -5.50
C MET A 158 -11.71 -8.57 -6.79
N LEU A 159 -12.37 -7.48 -7.20
CA LEU A 159 -13.13 -7.38 -8.44
C LEU A 159 -12.23 -7.58 -9.66
N GLU A 160 -11.10 -6.88 -9.75
CA GLU A 160 -10.15 -7.02 -10.85
C GLU A 160 -9.61 -8.46 -10.97
N ASN A 161 -9.35 -9.11 -9.84
CA ASN A 161 -8.96 -10.51 -9.85
C ASN A 161 -10.10 -11.43 -10.35
N ALA A 162 -11.34 -11.18 -9.93
CA ALA A 162 -12.51 -11.95 -10.39
C ALA A 162 -12.70 -11.78 -11.91
N ILE A 163 -12.59 -10.56 -12.42
CA ILE A 163 -12.65 -10.25 -13.86
C ILE A 163 -11.56 -11.03 -14.62
N ALA A 164 -10.31 -10.99 -14.13
CA ALA A 164 -9.21 -11.71 -14.76
C ALA A 164 -9.42 -13.24 -14.78
N GLN A 165 -9.98 -13.80 -13.70
CA GLN A 165 -10.30 -15.24 -13.65
C GLN A 165 -11.43 -15.62 -14.60
N ILE A 166 -12.50 -14.83 -14.69
CA ILE A 166 -13.61 -15.03 -15.63
C ILE A 166 -13.09 -14.95 -17.08
N ALA A 167 -12.33 -13.91 -17.39
CA ALA A 167 -11.71 -13.70 -18.69
C ALA A 167 -10.90 -14.93 -19.13
N LYS A 168 -10.05 -15.43 -18.22
CA LYS A 168 -9.25 -16.64 -18.47
C LYS A 168 -10.10 -17.90 -18.68
N ARG A 169 -11.13 -18.10 -17.87
CA ARG A 169 -12.01 -19.30 -17.95
C ARG A 169 -12.88 -19.29 -19.20
N CYS A 170 -13.36 -18.11 -19.60
CA CYS A 170 -14.23 -17.95 -20.75
C CYS A 170 -13.44 -17.67 -22.06
N SER A 171 -12.11 -17.55 -22.00
CA SER A 171 -11.24 -17.20 -23.13
C SER A 171 -11.67 -15.88 -23.82
N ILE A 172 -12.10 -14.88 -23.01
CA ILE A 172 -12.48 -13.55 -23.45
C ILE A 172 -11.53 -12.51 -22.86
N SER A 173 -11.52 -11.27 -23.38
CA SER A 173 -10.69 -10.23 -22.82
C SER A 173 -11.21 -9.73 -21.47
N PRO A 174 -10.35 -9.30 -20.52
CA PRO A 174 -10.79 -8.68 -19.27
C PRO A 174 -11.70 -7.47 -19.48
N ASP A 175 -11.50 -6.71 -20.56
CA ASP A 175 -12.32 -5.54 -20.90
C ASP A 175 -13.72 -5.94 -21.34
N ALA A 176 -13.87 -7.05 -22.07
CA ALA A 176 -15.18 -7.60 -22.40
C ALA A 176 -15.96 -8.05 -21.15
N VAL A 177 -15.24 -8.64 -20.17
CA VAL A 177 -15.85 -8.98 -18.86
C VAL A 177 -16.26 -7.73 -18.11
N ARG A 178 -15.41 -6.70 -18.06
CA ARG A 178 -15.73 -5.41 -17.42
C ARG A 178 -16.98 -4.78 -18.04
N ALA A 179 -17.01 -4.68 -19.36
CA ALA A 179 -18.15 -4.14 -20.10
C ALA A 179 -19.46 -4.89 -19.85
N SER A 180 -19.37 -6.20 -19.50
CA SER A 180 -20.54 -7.03 -19.23
C SER A 180 -21.02 -6.94 -17.77
N ILE A 181 -20.13 -6.61 -16.83
CA ILE A 181 -20.41 -6.59 -15.37
C ILE A 181 -20.64 -5.17 -14.89
N LEU A 182 -19.86 -4.22 -15.39
CA LEU A 182 -20.00 -2.81 -15.07
C LEU A 182 -20.85 -2.17 -16.18
N PRO A 183 -21.91 -1.43 -15.85
CA PRO A 183 -22.57 -0.61 -16.85
C PRO A 183 -21.52 0.28 -17.51
N PRO A 184 -21.63 0.56 -18.82
CA PRO A 184 -20.68 1.41 -19.50
C PRO A 184 -20.51 2.70 -18.71
N GLU A 185 -19.26 3.02 -18.33
CA GLU A 185 -18.98 4.35 -17.79
C GLU A 185 -19.59 5.36 -18.76
N PRO A 186 -20.38 6.31 -18.28
CA PRO A 186 -20.90 7.35 -19.18
C PRO A 186 -19.69 8.01 -19.81
N SER A 187 -19.50 7.76 -21.10
CA SER A 187 -18.45 8.35 -21.91
C SER A 187 -18.38 9.82 -21.60
N ALA A 188 -17.19 10.34 -21.26
CA ALA A 188 -16.99 11.74 -20.94
C ALA A 188 -17.80 12.62 -21.90
N PRO A 189 -18.62 13.55 -21.43
CA PRO A 189 -19.61 14.22 -22.26
C PRO A 189 -18.92 15.01 -23.37
N ARG A 190 -19.14 14.59 -24.62
CA ARG A 190 -19.14 15.54 -25.72
C ARG A 190 -20.17 16.59 -25.36
N SER A 191 -19.73 17.85 -25.27
CA SER A 191 -20.59 19.01 -25.08
C SER A 191 -21.83 18.95 -25.95
N THR A 192 -22.95 18.55 -25.36
CA THR A 192 -24.27 18.84 -25.88
C THR A 192 -25.18 19.02 -24.66
N SER A 193 -25.60 20.24 -24.48
CA SER A 193 -26.72 20.84 -23.70
C SER A 193 -27.43 20.03 -22.62
N PRO A 194 -27.82 20.70 -21.51
CA PRO A 194 -28.23 20.11 -20.25
C PRO A 194 -29.67 19.66 -20.30
N THR A 195 -29.94 18.36 -20.09
CA THR A 195 -31.23 17.91 -19.58
C THR A 195 -31.09 16.49 -19.00
N GLU A 196 -30.44 16.33 -17.88
CA GLU A 196 -30.73 15.30 -16.88
C GLU A 196 -30.23 15.85 -15.55
N THR A 197 -31.13 15.97 -14.64
CA THR A 197 -30.94 16.50 -13.29
C THR A 197 -29.98 15.57 -12.55
N ASP A 198 -28.70 15.93 -12.47
CA ASP A 198 -27.80 15.37 -11.47
C ASP A 198 -28.39 15.73 -10.11
N LEU A 199 -29.17 14.80 -9.54
CA LEU A 199 -29.63 14.90 -8.18
C LEU A 199 -28.36 14.98 -7.30
N SER A 200 -28.23 16.06 -6.53
CA SER A 200 -27.14 16.15 -5.55
C SER A 200 -27.24 14.96 -4.60
N ASP A 201 -26.10 14.52 -4.04
CA ASP A 201 -26.05 13.42 -3.07
C ASP A 201 -27.10 13.61 -1.96
N ALA A 202 -27.35 14.86 -1.54
CA ALA A 202 -28.37 15.23 -0.59
C ALA A 202 -29.79 14.96 -1.12
N ALA A 203 -30.11 15.27 -2.37
CA ALA A 203 -31.38 14.98 -2.98
C ALA A 203 -31.64 13.47 -3.10
N LEU A 204 -30.62 12.69 -3.41
CA LEU A 204 -30.69 11.23 -3.46
C LEU A 204 -30.97 10.61 -2.09
N VAL A 205 -30.38 11.16 -1.02
CA VAL A 205 -30.65 10.78 0.37
C VAL A 205 -32.10 11.09 0.73
N MET A 206 -32.61 12.28 0.43
CA MET A 206 -34.00 12.68 0.70
C MET A 206 -35.00 11.82 -0.06
N GLU A 207 -34.74 11.48 -1.31
CA GLU A 207 -35.59 10.57 -2.09
C GLU A 207 -35.63 9.17 -1.45
N THR A 208 -34.50 8.66 -1.00
CA THR A 208 -34.44 7.35 -0.33
C THR A 208 -35.20 7.37 1.00
N ILE A 209 -35.07 8.44 1.78
CA ILE A 209 -35.89 8.65 3.01
C ILE A 209 -37.38 8.64 2.69
N ALA A 210 -37.79 9.32 1.63
CA ALA A 210 -39.19 9.34 1.21
C ALA A 210 -39.72 7.96 0.81
N GLN A 211 -38.87 7.14 0.14
CA GLN A 211 -39.19 5.75 -0.22
C GLN A 211 -39.31 4.82 0.99
N MET A 212 -38.45 5.03 2.01
CA MET A 212 -38.49 4.24 3.25
C MET A 212 -39.66 4.60 4.15
N SER A 213 -40.23 5.77 3.98
CA SER A 213 -41.29 6.32 4.84
C SER A 213 -42.66 5.87 4.36
N THR A 214 -43.09 4.68 4.76
CA THR A 214 -44.42 4.13 4.40
C THR A 214 -45.58 4.66 5.25
N SER A 215 -45.31 5.41 6.32
CA SER A 215 -46.36 5.95 7.20
C SER A 215 -45.98 7.34 7.73
N PRO A 216 -46.64 8.40 7.27
CA PRO A 216 -46.41 9.74 7.82
C PRO A 216 -46.94 9.83 9.26
N SER A 217 -46.01 10.04 10.21
CA SER A 217 -46.35 10.40 11.59
C SER A 217 -46.55 11.94 11.69
N PRO A 218 -47.45 12.44 12.53
CA PRO A 218 -47.60 13.88 12.78
C PRO A 218 -46.33 14.51 13.40
N ALA A 219 -45.43 13.71 13.97
CA ALA A 219 -44.14 14.14 14.56
C ALA A 219 -42.99 14.23 13.55
N GLY A 220 -43.23 14.01 12.24
CA GLY A 220 -42.18 13.90 11.22
C GLY A 220 -41.81 12.45 10.94
N VAL A 221 -40.91 12.26 9.98
CA VAL A 221 -40.37 10.95 9.62
C VAL A 221 -39.09 10.73 10.39
N ILE A 222 -39.08 9.69 11.22
CA ILE A 222 -37.87 9.27 11.97
C ILE A 222 -37.27 8.07 11.26
N VAL A 223 -35.99 8.16 10.90
CA VAL A 223 -35.27 7.09 10.17
C VAL A 223 -33.97 6.73 10.92
N SER A 224 -33.70 5.44 11.01
CA SER A 224 -32.41 4.96 11.51
C SER A 224 -31.29 5.24 10.49
N ILE A 225 -30.20 5.84 10.96
CA ILE A 225 -29.02 6.11 10.13
C ILE A 225 -28.43 4.78 9.61
N ALA A 226 -28.49 3.69 10.40
CA ALA A 226 -28.04 2.38 9.99
C ALA A 226 -28.88 1.78 8.84
N GLU A 227 -30.21 1.93 8.90
CA GLU A 227 -31.11 1.47 7.83
C GLU A 227 -30.90 2.29 6.56
N LEU A 228 -30.84 3.62 6.69
CA LEU A 228 -30.59 4.51 5.57
C LEU A 228 -29.25 4.26 4.92
N ARG A 229 -28.19 4.07 5.71
CA ARG A 229 -26.84 3.73 5.21
C ARG A 229 -26.85 2.41 4.43
N ARG A 230 -27.58 1.40 4.93
CA ARG A 230 -27.76 0.12 4.23
C ARG A 230 -28.52 0.28 2.91
N ALA A 231 -29.58 1.08 2.90
CA ALA A 231 -30.35 1.36 1.69
C ALA A 231 -29.56 2.16 0.64
N MET A 232 -28.55 2.91 1.09
CA MET A 232 -27.67 3.73 0.25
C MET A 232 -26.34 3.07 -0.12
N GLU A 233 -26.03 1.88 0.44
CA GLU A 233 -24.73 1.22 0.33
C GLU A 233 -24.21 1.07 -1.12
N PHE A 234 -25.13 0.86 -2.06
CA PHE A 234 -24.81 0.75 -3.50
C PHE A 234 -24.94 2.06 -4.29
N LYS A 235 -25.43 3.13 -3.67
CA LYS A 235 -25.69 4.42 -4.31
C LYS A 235 -24.66 5.49 -3.91
N LEU A 236 -24.20 5.46 -2.67
CA LEU A 236 -23.29 6.47 -2.10
C LEU A 236 -22.21 5.81 -1.24
N ALA A 237 -20.95 6.20 -1.46
CA ALA A 237 -19.84 5.78 -0.60
C ALA A 237 -20.01 6.39 0.82
N GLY A 238 -19.52 5.71 1.86
CA GLY A 238 -19.66 6.13 3.24
C GLY A 238 -19.29 7.60 3.51
N PRO A 239 -18.15 8.12 3.03
CA PRO A 239 -17.80 9.54 3.20
C PRO A 239 -18.74 10.51 2.50
N SER A 240 -19.25 10.18 1.29
CA SER A 240 -20.23 10.99 0.55
C SER A 240 -21.58 10.98 1.23
N PHE A 241 -21.99 9.84 1.79
CA PHE A 241 -23.21 9.74 2.60
C PHE A 241 -23.14 10.66 3.82
N ASP A 242 -22.03 10.62 4.57
CA ASP A 242 -21.85 11.47 5.75
C ASP A 242 -21.82 12.96 5.39
N ALA A 243 -21.25 13.32 4.24
CA ALA A 243 -21.26 14.69 3.73
C ALA A 243 -22.67 15.15 3.34
N ALA A 244 -23.44 14.30 2.65
CA ALA A 244 -24.82 14.59 2.28
C ALA A 244 -25.74 14.77 3.49
N ILE A 245 -25.60 13.92 4.52
CA ILE A 245 -26.36 14.07 5.78
C ILE A 245 -26.03 15.39 6.48
N ARG A 246 -24.76 15.79 6.54
CA ARG A 246 -24.35 17.09 7.12
C ARG A 246 -24.91 18.26 6.33
N GLN A 247 -24.87 18.19 5.01
CA GLN A 247 -25.46 19.21 4.16
C GLN A 247 -26.97 19.38 4.44
N LEU A 248 -27.72 18.27 4.53
CA LEU A 248 -29.17 18.31 4.86
C LEU A 248 -29.42 18.86 6.27
N GLU A 249 -28.54 18.58 7.24
CA GLU A 249 -28.63 19.18 8.58
C GLU A 249 -28.36 20.69 8.53
N ASP A 250 -27.33 21.14 7.81
CA ASP A 250 -26.95 22.54 7.66
C ASP A 250 -28.05 23.33 6.91
N GLU A 251 -28.73 22.71 5.95
CA GLU A 251 -29.87 23.25 5.23
C GLU A 251 -31.18 23.18 6.05
N ALA A 252 -31.11 22.68 7.28
CA ALA A 252 -32.25 22.52 8.19
C ALA A 252 -33.38 21.64 7.63
N GLN A 253 -33.09 20.71 6.74
CA GLN A 253 -34.06 19.74 6.19
C GLN A 253 -34.22 18.52 7.11
N ILE A 254 -33.21 18.20 7.88
CA ILE A 254 -33.19 17.11 8.86
C ILE A 254 -32.63 17.56 10.21
N ASP A 255 -33.02 16.87 11.27
CA ASP A 255 -32.38 16.95 12.60
C ASP A 255 -31.74 15.61 12.94
N LEU A 256 -30.49 15.65 13.37
CA LEU A 256 -29.80 14.46 13.91
C LEU A 256 -30.18 14.28 15.39
N THR A 257 -30.54 13.05 15.77
CA THR A 257 -30.91 12.72 17.14
C THR A 257 -30.33 11.38 17.57
N THR A 258 -30.35 11.12 18.88
CA THR A 258 -29.92 9.86 19.46
C THR A 258 -31.14 8.98 19.75
N HIS A 259 -30.95 7.66 19.64
CA HIS A 259 -31.98 6.70 20.04
C HIS A 259 -32.30 6.86 21.52
N PRO A 260 -33.59 6.85 21.91
CA PRO A 260 -34.02 7.03 23.31
C PRO A 260 -33.44 5.93 24.24
N ASP A 261 -33.18 4.75 23.71
CA ASP A 261 -32.48 3.67 24.43
C ASP A 261 -31.27 3.21 23.62
N PRO A 262 -30.07 3.81 23.82
CA PRO A 262 -28.85 3.42 23.11
C PRO A 262 -28.38 1.98 23.43
N GLY A 263 -28.86 1.40 24.54
CA GLY A 263 -28.54 0.02 24.95
C GLY A 263 -29.27 -1.03 24.11
N ALA A 264 -30.43 -0.68 23.55
CA ALA A 264 -31.22 -1.56 22.69
C ALA A 264 -30.64 -1.72 21.27
N LEU A 265 -29.70 -0.86 20.86
CA LEU A 265 -29.11 -0.91 19.52
C LEU A 265 -28.22 -2.16 19.33
N SER A 266 -28.38 -2.83 18.21
CA SER A 266 -27.52 -3.93 17.77
C SER A 266 -26.08 -3.48 17.56
N ALA A 267 -25.14 -4.41 17.48
CA ALA A 267 -23.73 -4.11 17.16
C ALA A 267 -23.58 -3.38 15.82
N ALA A 268 -24.33 -3.80 14.79
CA ALA A 268 -24.31 -3.19 13.46
C ALA A 268 -24.87 -1.75 13.47
N GLU A 269 -25.91 -1.49 14.25
CA GLU A 269 -26.46 -0.12 14.40
C GLU A 269 -25.49 0.79 15.16
N ARG A 270 -24.79 0.26 16.15
CA ARG A 270 -23.75 1.02 16.88
C ARG A 270 -22.55 1.37 16.00
N GLU A 271 -22.18 0.48 15.08
CA GLU A 271 -21.09 0.71 14.13
C GLU A 271 -21.47 1.71 13.03
N ALA A 272 -22.74 1.74 12.63
CA ALA A 272 -23.24 2.63 11.60
C ALA A 272 -23.54 4.06 12.07
N ARG A 273 -23.29 4.38 13.33
CA ARG A 273 -23.50 5.71 13.92
C ARG A 273 -22.71 6.80 13.20
N MET A 274 -23.25 7.99 13.18
CA MET A 274 -22.57 9.16 12.64
C MET A 274 -21.89 9.94 13.76
N LEU A 275 -20.58 10.15 13.60
CA LEU A 275 -19.79 10.97 14.51
C LEU A 275 -19.73 12.41 13.98
N ARG A 276 -20.14 13.38 14.79
CA ARG A 276 -19.99 14.80 14.48
C ARG A 276 -18.66 15.35 15.01
N GLY A 277 -18.18 16.44 14.42
CA GLY A 277 -16.92 17.09 14.79
C GLY A 277 -16.84 17.59 16.25
N ASP A 278 -17.97 17.71 16.95
CA ASP A 278 -18.07 18.03 18.38
C ASP A 278 -17.96 16.79 19.29
N GLY A 279 -17.71 15.61 18.72
CA GLY A 279 -17.60 14.34 19.45
C GLY A 279 -18.91 13.68 19.79
N LYS A 280 -20.07 14.26 19.41
CA LYS A 280 -21.39 13.65 19.60
C LYS A 280 -21.64 12.57 18.55
N VAL A 281 -22.37 11.54 18.98
CA VAL A 281 -22.73 10.39 18.16
C VAL A 281 -24.24 10.38 17.95
N TYR A 282 -24.65 10.23 16.69
CA TYR A 282 -26.06 10.20 16.30
C TYR A 282 -26.37 8.88 15.60
N ASP A 283 -27.55 8.33 15.86
CA ASP A 283 -28.03 7.05 15.31
C ASP A 283 -29.38 7.15 14.60
N MET A 284 -30.03 8.30 14.67
CA MET A 284 -31.33 8.58 14.05
C MET A 284 -31.33 9.96 13.39
N LEU A 285 -32.21 10.15 12.43
CA LEU A 285 -32.54 11.45 11.86
C LEU A 285 -34.04 11.67 11.82
N VAL A 286 -34.45 12.92 11.92
CA VAL A 286 -35.87 13.37 11.83
C VAL A 286 -35.97 14.35 10.66
N VAL A 287 -36.85 14.06 9.70
CA VAL A 287 -37.09 14.98 8.57
C VAL A 287 -37.99 16.10 9.04
N ARG A 288 -37.54 17.34 8.88
CA ARG A 288 -38.35 18.53 9.12
C ARG A 288 -39.39 18.71 7.98
N ARG A 289 -40.56 19.13 8.35
CA ARG A 289 -41.64 19.49 7.42
C ARG A 289 -41.65 20.98 7.16
#